data_403dfad24b4162f454bb2b04b435722f
#
_entry.id   403dfad24b4162f454bb2b04b435722f
#
_cell.length_a   1.000
_cell.length_b   1.000
_cell.length_c   1.000
_cell.angle_alpha   90.00
_cell.angle_beta   90.00
_cell.angle_gamma   90.00
#
_symmetry.space_group_name_H-M   'P 1'
#
loop_
_entity.id
_entity.type
_entity.pdbx_description
1 polymer ?
#
loop_
_entity_poly.entity_id
_entity_poly.type
_entity_poly.pdbx_seq_one_letter_code
_entity_poly.pdbx_strand_id
1 'polypeptide(L)'
;HLRYKGYKLRGRYRIGEKNKYLLDPVLYMEYHGKPDFSEHGIETKLILAKESGRFITSLNPAIEIEIENDEREVETEYAAGITYKFNKLVHVGIEFKGSENGHYWGPTISHGLSSHWFSLGSAIAIGQIKEERPEIEIRMIMGVGLK
;
A
#
# COMPACT_ATOMS: atom_id res chain seq x y z
N HIS A 1 13.03 -25.06 2.96
CA HIS A 1 13.90 -24.33 3.90
C HIS A 1 13.38 -22.91 4.05
N LEU A 2 12.98 -22.52 5.28
CA LEU A 2 12.71 -21.12 5.63
C LEU A 2 14.07 -20.37 5.61
N ARG A 3 14.13 -19.30 4.82
CA ARG A 3 15.30 -18.43 4.76
C ARG A 3 14.90 -17.02 5.20
N TYR A 4 15.61 -16.47 6.15
CA TYR A 4 15.44 -15.08 6.55
C TYR A 4 15.91 -14.15 5.42
N LYS A 5 15.01 -13.31 4.91
CA LYS A 5 15.27 -12.45 3.75
C LYS A 5 15.60 -11.00 4.13
N GLY A 6 15.16 -10.56 5.28
CA GLY A 6 15.35 -9.18 5.70
C GLY A 6 14.40 -8.78 6.84
N TYR A 7 14.50 -7.53 7.23
CA TYR A 7 13.67 -6.93 8.28
C TYR A 7 12.96 -5.68 7.76
N LYS A 8 11.82 -5.36 8.38
CA LYS A 8 11.04 -4.15 8.12
C LYS A 8 10.59 -3.53 9.43
N LEU A 9 10.84 -2.24 9.60
CA LEU A 9 10.37 -1.43 10.72
C LEU A 9 9.40 -0.38 10.19
N ARG A 10 8.19 -0.32 10.75
CA ARG A 10 7.11 0.56 10.28
C ARG A 10 6.61 1.46 11.38
N GLY A 11 6.39 2.73 11.04
CA GLY A 11 5.73 3.70 11.87
C GLY A 11 4.58 4.40 11.15
N ARG A 12 3.52 4.73 11.89
CA ARG A 12 2.39 5.51 11.37
C ARG A 12 2.03 6.58 12.37
N TYR A 13 1.85 7.79 11.87
CA TYR A 13 1.42 8.93 12.69
C TYR A 13 0.22 9.63 12.04
N ARG A 14 -0.90 9.66 12.75
CA ARG A 14 -2.09 10.38 12.29
C ARG A 14 -1.94 11.87 12.59
N ILE A 15 -2.10 12.69 11.58
CA ILE A 15 -2.05 14.14 11.71
C ILE A 15 -3.46 14.66 12.04
N GLY A 16 -3.69 14.93 13.31
CA GLY A 16 -4.97 15.44 13.81
C GLY A 16 -6.04 14.36 14.05
N GLU A 17 -7.23 14.82 14.34
CA GLU A 17 -8.40 13.97 14.63
C GLU A 17 -9.09 13.52 13.34
N LYS A 18 -9.77 12.36 13.39
CA LYS A 18 -10.58 11.85 12.27
C LYS A 18 -11.68 12.85 11.91
N ASN A 19 -11.84 13.08 10.60
CA ASN A 19 -12.80 14.03 10.02
C ASN A 19 -12.55 15.52 10.30
N LYS A 20 -11.41 15.89 10.86
CA LYS A 20 -11.03 17.29 11.07
C LYS A 20 -10.69 18.00 9.75
N TYR A 21 -10.13 17.29 8.80
CA TYR A 21 -9.70 17.82 7.50
C TYR A 21 -10.57 17.27 6.36
N LEU A 22 -10.44 17.86 5.19
CA LEU A 22 -11.08 17.36 3.96
C LEU A 22 -10.70 15.90 3.69
N LEU A 23 -9.41 15.56 3.86
CA LEU A 23 -8.86 14.22 3.87
C LEU A 23 -8.15 14.00 5.21
N ASP A 24 -8.29 12.83 5.81
CA ASP A 24 -7.65 12.49 7.08
C ASP A 24 -6.19 12.04 6.80
N PRO A 25 -5.17 12.87 7.10
CA PRO A 25 -3.80 12.56 6.76
C PRO A 25 -3.14 11.66 7.80
N VAL A 26 -2.39 10.66 7.30
CA VAL A 26 -1.52 9.80 8.09
C VAL A 26 -0.15 9.76 7.43
N LEU A 27 0.89 10.10 8.16
CA LEU A 27 2.26 9.89 7.74
C LEU A 27 2.65 8.44 8.01
N TYR A 28 3.20 7.77 7.01
CA TYR A 28 3.75 6.43 7.10
C TYR A 28 5.23 6.48 6.75
N MET A 29 6.02 5.75 7.52
CA MET A 29 7.44 5.53 7.25
C MET A 29 7.75 4.05 7.45
N GLU A 30 8.51 3.48 6.53
CA GLU A 30 9.04 2.13 6.60
C GLU A 30 10.55 2.18 6.35
N TYR A 31 11.31 1.51 7.19
CA TYR A 31 12.70 1.19 6.95
C TYR A 31 12.82 -0.32 6.76
N HIS A 32 13.47 -0.75 5.70
CA HIS A 32 13.69 -2.17 5.42
C HIS A 32 15.14 -2.42 5.03
N GLY A 33 15.57 -3.67 5.12
CA GLY A 33 16.92 -4.02 4.71
C GLY A 33 17.21 -5.51 4.74
N LYS A 34 18.26 -5.90 4.05
CA LYS A 34 18.84 -7.25 4.12
C LYS A 34 19.59 -7.46 5.46
N PRO A 35 19.71 -8.71 5.93
CA PRO A 35 20.36 -9.01 7.21
C PRO A 35 21.83 -8.60 7.28
N ASP A 36 22.51 -8.55 6.15
CA ASP A 36 23.93 -8.19 5.99
C ASP A 36 24.14 -6.69 5.72
N PHE A 37 23.05 -5.90 5.72
CA PHE A 37 23.04 -4.47 5.41
C PHE A 37 23.56 -4.08 4.01
N SER A 38 23.70 -5.05 3.10
CA SER A 38 24.11 -4.79 1.72
C SER A 38 23.08 -4.00 0.93
N GLU A 39 21.82 -4.08 1.33
CA GLU A 39 20.69 -3.37 0.73
C GLU A 39 19.77 -2.88 1.84
N HIS A 40 19.38 -1.63 1.77
CA HIS A 40 18.41 -1.03 2.69
C HIS A 40 17.66 0.11 2.03
N GLY A 41 16.45 0.36 2.51
CA GLY A 41 15.61 1.41 1.94
C GLY A 41 14.73 2.08 2.97
N ILE A 42 14.27 3.26 2.60
CA ILE A 42 13.29 4.05 3.36
C ILE A 42 12.14 4.40 2.44
N GLU A 43 10.94 3.95 2.78
CA GLU A 43 9.70 4.37 2.16
C GLU A 43 9.01 5.41 3.05
N THR A 44 8.64 6.54 2.47
CA THR A 44 7.79 7.56 3.10
C THR A 44 6.51 7.71 2.30
N LYS A 45 5.36 7.62 2.96
CA LYS A 45 4.04 7.68 2.33
C LYS A 45 3.13 8.65 3.08
N LEU A 46 2.44 9.50 2.35
CA LEU A 46 1.35 10.29 2.89
C LEU A 46 0.02 9.60 2.55
N ILE A 47 -0.64 9.04 3.55
CA ILE A 47 -1.94 8.39 3.40
C ILE A 47 -3.02 9.43 3.63
N LEU A 48 -3.79 9.74 2.60
CA LEU A 48 -4.92 10.66 2.62
C LEU A 48 -6.20 9.84 2.40
N ALA A 49 -7.09 9.82 3.37
CA ALA A 49 -8.31 9.06 3.26
C ALA A 49 -9.53 9.84 3.77
N LYS A 50 -10.69 9.57 3.19
CA LYS A 50 -11.97 10.10 3.65
C LYS A 50 -13.05 9.05 3.60
N GLU A 51 -13.74 8.94 4.71
CA GLU A 51 -14.96 8.15 4.81
C GLU A 51 -16.18 9.08 4.71
N SER A 52 -17.04 8.84 3.72
CA SER A 52 -18.29 9.56 3.52
C SER A 52 -19.43 8.57 3.28
N GLY A 53 -20.27 8.38 4.28
CA GLY A 53 -21.33 7.37 4.24
C GLY A 53 -20.77 5.96 4.02
N ARG A 54 -21.12 5.36 2.88
CA ARG A 54 -20.64 4.02 2.50
C ARG A 54 -19.37 4.04 1.66
N PHE A 55 -18.87 5.21 1.30
CA PHE A 55 -17.68 5.33 0.47
C PHE A 55 -16.45 5.66 1.31
N ILE A 56 -15.32 5.04 0.94
CA ILE A 56 -13.99 5.40 1.42
C ILE A 56 -13.17 5.74 0.17
N THR A 57 -12.65 6.96 0.13
CA THR A 57 -11.69 7.39 -0.88
C THR A 57 -10.31 7.46 -0.27
N SER A 58 -9.28 7.12 -1.02
CA SER A 58 -7.89 7.19 -0.59
C SER A 58 -6.96 7.67 -1.69
N LEU A 59 -5.91 8.38 -1.29
CA LEU A 59 -4.79 8.77 -2.14
C LEU A 59 -3.50 8.65 -1.31
N ASN A 60 -2.53 7.92 -1.79
CA ASN A 60 -1.32 7.57 -1.06
C ASN A 60 -0.09 7.82 -1.95
N PRO A 61 0.37 9.07 -2.12
CA PRO A 61 1.67 9.32 -2.73
C PRO A 61 2.79 8.80 -1.81
N ALA A 62 3.83 8.23 -2.41
CA ALA A 62 4.97 7.66 -1.73
C ALA A 62 6.27 8.01 -2.44
N ILE A 63 7.34 8.04 -1.67
CA ILE A 63 8.71 8.13 -2.15
C ILE A 63 9.48 7.01 -1.45
N GLU A 64 10.16 6.19 -2.23
CA GLU A 64 11.06 5.16 -1.77
C GLU A 64 12.49 5.50 -2.17
N ILE A 65 13.40 5.33 -1.26
CA ILE A 65 14.84 5.53 -1.47
C ILE A 65 15.49 4.20 -1.13
N GLU A 66 16.04 3.54 -2.13
CA GLU A 66 16.82 2.32 -1.97
C GLU A 66 18.32 2.61 -2.09
N ILE A 67 19.12 1.94 -1.29
CA ILE A 67 20.57 2.01 -1.30
C ILE A 67 21.10 0.58 -1.38
N GLU A 68 21.77 0.28 -2.48
CA GLU A 68 22.43 -0.99 -2.71
C GLU A 68 23.86 -0.73 -3.23
N ASN A 69 24.88 -1.32 -2.58
CA ASN A 69 26.29 -1.20 -2.98
C ASN A 69 26.77 0.24 -3.23
N ASP A 70 26.36 1.18 -2.37
CA ASP A 70 26.62 2.64 -2.47
C ASP A 70 25.91 3.34 -3.64
N GLU A 71 25.11 2.64 -4.42
CA GLU A 71 24.22 3.23 -5.42
C GLU A 71 22.87 3.60 -4.75
N ARG A 72 22.33 4.75 -5.12
CA ARG A 72 21.07 5.27 -4.61
C ARG A 72 20.04 5.31 -5.73
N GLU A 73 18.93 4.62 -5.54
CA GLU A 73 17.75 4.73 -6.38
C GLU A 73 16.63 5.45 -5.63
N VAL A 74 15.90 6.32 -6.33
CA VAL A 74 14.73 7.04 -5.78
C VAL A 74 13.55 6.74 -6.68
N GLU A 75 12.53 6.08 -6.15
CA GLU A 75 11.29 5.79 -6.85
C GLU A 75 10.14 6.60 -6.24
N THR A 76 9.30 7.16 -7.11
CA THR A 76 8.04 7.80 -6.71
C THR A 76 6.87 6.91 -7.08
N GLU A 77 5.98 6.69 -6.11
CA GLU A 77 4.83 5.85 -6.29
C GLU A 77 3.53 6.57 -5.89
N TYR A 78 2.44 6.09 -6.38
CA TYR A 78 1.13 6.46 -5.86
C TYR A 78 0.18 5.27 -5.82
N ALA A 79 -0.76 5.31 -4.88
CA ALA A 79 -1.95 4.48 -4.92
C ALA A 79 -3.17 5.36 -4.64
N ALA A 80 -4.24 5.16 -5.40
CA ALA A 80 -5.51 5.84 -5.21
C ALA A 80 -6.64 4.83 -5.29
N GLY A 81 -7.71 5.02 -4.52
CA GLY A 81 -8.80 4.05 -4.54
C GLY A 81 -10.13 4.63 -4.08
N ILE A 82 -11.20 3.95 -4.51
CA ILE A 82 -12.55 4.17 -4.03
C ILE A 82 -13.10 2.81 -3.60
N THR A 83 -13.53 2.72 -2.35
CA THR A 83 -14.09 1.51 -1.75
C THR A 83 -15.52 1.78 -1.30
N TYR A 84 -16.43 0.88 -1.64
CA TYR A 84 -17.82 0.89 -1.19
C TYR A 84 -18.01 -0.16 -0.09
N LYS A 85 -18.53 0.25 1.05
CA LYS A 85 -18.92 -0.64 2.16
C LYS A 85 -20.25 -1.29 1.84
N PHE A 86 -20.22 -2.49 1.24
CA PHE A 86 -21.44 -3.23 0.93
C PHE A 86 -22.20 -3.56 2.20
N ASN A 87 -21.49 -4.02 3.23
CA ASN A 87 -22.00 -4.22 4.58
C ASN A 87 -20.85 -4.02 5.60
N LYS A 88 -21.09 -4.40 6.87
CA LYS A 88 -20.07 -4.24 7.94
C LYS A 88 -18.85 -5.16 7.74
N LEU A 89 -18.98 -6.23 6.96
CA LEU A 89 -17.94 -7.24 6.79
C LEU A 89 -17.28 -7.19 5.40
N VAL A 90 -18.03 -6.78 4.38
CA VAL A 90 -17.57 -6.84 2.98
C VAL A 90 -17.49 -5.44 2.39
N HIS A 91 -16.31 -5.13 1.87
CA HIS A 91 -16.06 -3.91 1.12
C HIS A 91 -15.54 -4.29 -0.27
N VAL A 92 -16.00 -3.57 -1.28
CA VAL A 92 -15.56 -3.73 -2.67
C VAL A 92 -15.07 -2.39 -3.21
N GLY A 93 -14.09 -2.41 -4.07
CA GLY A 93 -13.51 -1.17 -4.57
C GLY A 93 -12.76 -1.32 -5.87
N ILE A 94 -12.21 -0.20 -6.30
CA ILE A 94 -11.26 -0.10 -7.41
C ILE A 94 -10.03 0.63 -6.88
N GLU A 95 -8.86 0.10 -7.19
CA GLU A 95 -7.57 0.70 -6.88
C GLU A 95 -6.84 1.06 -8.18
N PHE A 96 -6.18 2.20 -8.17
CA PHE A 96 -5.19 2.63 -9.15
C PHE A 96 -3.86 2.75 -8.43
N LYS A 97 -2.80 2.26 -9.03
CA LYS A 97 -1.44 2.41 -8.51
C LYS A 97 -0.45 2.60 -9.66
N GLY A 98 0.65 3.21 -9.37
CA GLY A 98 1.69 3.36 -10.37
C GLY A 98 2.93 4.04 -9.84
N SER A 99 3.96 3.94 -10.66
CA SER A 99 5.24 4.62 -10.53
C SER A 99 5.73 4.99 -11.93
N GLU A 100 6.94 5.48 -12.06
CA GLU A 100 7.60 5.66 -13.35
C GLU A 100 7.85 4.35 -14.12
N ASN A 101 7.67 3.19 -13.46
CA ASN A 101 7.86 1.86 -14.02
C ASN A 101 6.58 1.26 -14.62
N GLY A 102 5.42 1.91 -14.43
CA GLY A 102 4.15 1.48 -14.98
C GLY A 102 2.95 1.86 -14.13
N HIS A 103 1.79 1.82 -14.72
CA HIS A 103 0.52 2.15 -14.08
C HIS A 103 -0.44 0.97 -14.13
N TYR A 104 -1.22 0.81 -13.09
CA TYR A 104 -2.13 -0.32 -12.93
C TYR A 104 -3.47 0.13 -12.37
N TRP A 105 -4.50 -0.63 -12.68
CA TRP A 105 -5.81 -0.51 -12.03
C TRP A 105 -6.42 -1.88 -11.81
N GLY A 106 -7.34 -1.99 -10.87
CA GLY A 106 -8.07 -3.23 -10.71
C GLY A 106 -9.05 -3.23 -9.55
N PRO A 107 -9.95 -4.21 -9.54
CA PRO A 107 -10.90 -4.40 -8.47
C PRO A 107 -10.23 -4.90 -7.19
N THR A 108 -10.83 -4.51 -6.07
CA THR A 108 -10.45 -4.98 -4.74
C THR A 108 -11.68 -5.47 -3.99
N ILE A 109 -11.50 -6.49 -3.19
CA ILE A 109 -12.49 -6.95 -2.22
C ILE A 109 -11.82 -7.19 -0.89
N SER A 110 -12.43 -6.74 0.18
CA SER A 110 -11.98 -7.07 1.53
C SER A 110 -13.12 -7.58 2.39
N HIS A 111 -12.78 -8.49 3.29
CA HIS A 111 -13.67 -9.03 4.30
C HIS A 111 -12.98 -9.02 5.64
N GLY A 112 -13.66 -8.58 6.69
CA GLY A 112 -13.01 -8.52 7.97
C GLY A 112 -13.96 -8.51 9.17
N LEU A 113 -13.51 -9.22 10.20
CA LEU A 113 -13.96 -9.12 11.57
C LEU A 113 -12.83 -8.50 12.40
N SER A 114 -13.13 -8.09 13.63
CA SER A 114 -12.12 -7.50 14.52
C SER A 114 -10.93 -8.42 14.82
N SER A 115 -11.12 -9.74 14.72
CA SER A 115 -10.12 -10.77 15.02
C SER A 115 -9.38 -11.29 13.79
N HIS A 116 -9.97 -11.18 12.61
CA HIS A 116 -9.34 -11.62 11.36
C HIS A 116 -9.92 -10.86 10.17
N TRP A 117 -9.09 -10.63 9.20
CA TRP A 117 -9.49 -9.96 7.96
C TRP A 117 -8.65 -10.44 6.79
N PHE A 118 -9.18 -10.33 5.59
CA PHE A 118 -8.42 -10.49 4.37
C PHE A 118 -8.78 -9.42 3.34
N SER A 119 -7.85 -9.14 2.46
CA SER A 119 -8.05 -8.29 1.30
C SER A 119 -7.45 -8.97 0.08
N LEU A 120 -8.21 -9.00 -0.99
CA LEU A 120 -7.79 -9.49 -2.30
C LEU A 120 -7.92 -8.35 -3.30
N GLY A 121 -6.88 -8.10 -4.05
CA GLY A 121 -6.86 -7.13 -5.14
C GLY A 121 -6.20 -7.73 -6.38
N SER A 122 -6.68 -7.36 -7.54
CA SER A 122 -5.99 -7.59 -8.81
C SER A 122 -5.66 -6.24 -9.43
N ALA A 123 -4.59 -6.19 -10.20
CA ALA A 123 -4.17 -5.00 -10.91
C ALA A 123 -3.73 -5.38 -12.31
N ILE A 124 -4.26 -4.68 -13.31
CA ILE A 124 -4.00 -4.86 -14.74
C ILE A 124 -3.23 -3.63 -15.20
N ALA A 125 -2.17 -3.84 -15.96
CA ALA A 125 -1.34 -2.76 -16.49
C ALA A 125 -2.12 -1.85 -17.45
N ILE A 126 -1.82 -0.56 -17.41
CA ILE A 126 -2.37 0.46 -18.31
C ILE A 126 -1.22 1.00 -19.16
N GLY A 127 -1.34 0.82 -20.49
CA GLY A 127 -0.31 1.31 -21.43
C GLY A 127 0.99 0.51 -21.36
N GLN A 128 2.10 1.18 -21.60
CA GLN A 128 3.42 0.56 -21.57
C GLN A 128 3.93 0.44 -20.14
N ILE A 129 4.51 -0.70 -19.83
CA ILE A 129 5.19 -0.99 -18.57
C ILE A 129 6.63 -1.40 -18.86
N LYS A 130 7.53 -1.25 -17.92
CA LYS A 130 8.91 -1.78 -18.05
C LYS A 130 8.86 -3.31 -18.21
N GLU A 131 9.72 -3.87 -19.06
CA GLU A 131 9.73 -5.29 -19.44
C GLU A 131 9.81 -6.28 -18.27
N GLU A 132 10.35 -5.85 -17.15
CA GLU A 132 10.48 -6.69 -15.93
C GLU A 132 9.22 -6.73 -15.06
N ARG A 133 8.20 -5.93 -15.36
CA ARG A 133 6.97 -5.84 -14.57
C ARG A 133 5.86 -6.72 -15.17
N PRO A 134 5.09 -7.43 -14.34
CA PRO A 134 3.99 -8.27 -14.82
C PRO A 134 2.82 -7.41 -15.35
N GLU A 135 2.16 -7.85 -16.41
CA GLU A 135 0.96 -7.19 -16.93
C GLU A 135 -0.25 -7.34 -16.00
N ILE A 136 -0.28 -8.39 -15.20
CA ILE A 136 -1.34 -8.68 -14.22
C ILE A 136 -0.70 -9.04 -12.89
N GLU A 137 -1.16 -8.38 -11.84
CA GLU A 137 -0.79 -8.69 -10.45
C GLU A 137 -2.01 -9.12 -9.65
N ILE A 138 -1.83 -10.10 -8.77
CA ILE A 138 -2.83 -10.48 -7.77
C ILE A 138 -2.16 -10.38 -6.41
N ARG A 139 -2.79 -9.62 -5.51
CA ARG A 139 -2.31 -9.42 -4.14
C ARG A 139 -3.36 -9.89 -3.14
N MET A 140 -2.97 -10.78 -2.25
CA MET A 140 -3.78 -11.19 -1.11
C MET A 140 -3.07 -10.83 0.20
N ILE A 141 -3.78 -10.19 1.10
CA ILE A 141 -3.29 -9.82 2.43
C ILE A 141 -4.27 -10.38 3.45
N MET A 142 -3.74 -11.03 4.47
CA MET A 142 -4.52 -11.55 5.60
C MET A 142 -3.93 -11.06 6.91
N GLY A 143 -4.79 -10.80 7.87
CA GLY A 143 -4.39 -10.42 9.22
C GLY A 143 -5.21 -11.18 10.27
N VAL A 144 -4.53 -11.57 11.35
CA VAL A 144 -5.15 -12.19 12.53
C VAL A 144 -4.73 -11.39 13.75
N GLY A 145 -5.74 -10.90 14.49
CA GLY A 145 -5.53 -10.24 15.79
C GLY A 145 -5.51 -11.29 16.90
N LEU A 146 -4.37 -11.44 17.55
CA LEU A 146 -4.25 -12.23 18.78
C LEU A 146 -4.65 -11.32 19.95
N LYS A 147 -5.54 -11.79 20.83
CA LYS A 147 -5.94 -11.12 22.08
C LYS A 147 -5.08 -11.60 23.22
#